data_ce4d7ede1ecad6dc42acb6fb2ee0a29e
#
_entry.id   ce4d7ede1ecad6dc42acb6fb2ee0a29e
#
_cell.length_a   1.000
_cell.length_b   1.000
_cell.length_c   1.000
_cell.angle_alpha   90.00
_cell.angle_beta   90.00
_cell.angle_gamma   90.00
#
_symmetry.space_group_name_H-M   'P 1'
#
loop_
_entity.id
_entity.type
_entity.pdbx_description
1 polymer ?
#
loop_
_entity_poly.entity_id
_entity_poly.type
_entity_poly.pdbx_seq_one_letter_code
_entity_poly.pdbx_strand_id
1 'polypeptide(L)' 'MLKIGVVGAGHLGKIHLRILQSADFVELIGFFDQSEEIRNNVKEQMDLIPFDSIESLIEA' A
#
# COMPACT_ATOMS: atom_id res chain seq x y z
N MET A 1 -17.38 -3.99 2.83
CA MET A 1 -16.31 -3.46 1.95
C MET A 1 -15.10 -4.38 2.03
N LEU A 2 -14.51 -4.69 0.90
CA LEU A 2 -13.33 -5.57 0.84
C LEU A 2 -12.07 -4.81 1.26
N LYS A 3 -11.34 -5.35 2.22
CA LYS A 3 -10.08 -4.76 2.67
C LYS A 3 -8.93 -5.34 1.88
N ILE A 4 -8.06 -4.48 1.35
CA ILE A 4 -6.94 -4.89 0.51
C ILE A 4 -5.65 -4.26 1.01
N GLY A 5 -4.59 -5.06 1.07
CA GLY A 5 -3.24 -4.58 1.28
C GLY A 5 -2.40 -4.91 0.05
N VAL A 6 -1.39 -4.10 -0.23
CA VAL A 6 -0.53 -4.30 -1.39
C VAL A 6 0.89 -4.61 -0.96
N VAL A 7 1.48 -5.64 -1.53
CA VAL A 7 2.89 -6.00 -1.32
C VAL A 7 3.66 -5.62 -2.57
N GLY A 8 4.71 -4.80 -2.38
CA GLY A 8 5.48 -4.28 -3.50
C GLY A 8 4.94 -2.97 -4.00
N ALA A 9 5.65 -1.87 -3.73
CA ALA A 9 5.21 -0.52 -4.08
C ALA A 9 6.18 0.18 -5.02
N GLY A 10 6.90 -0.58 -5.84
CA GLY A 10 7.72 -0.03 -6.91
C GLY A 10 6.85 0.61 -7.99
N HIS A 11 7.43 0.82 -9.19
CA HIS A 11 6.71 1.54 -10.24
C HIS A 11 5.31 0.97 -10.53
N LEU A 12 5.22 -0.34 -10.75
CA LEU A 12 3.93 -0.98 -11.02
C LEU A 12 3.04 -0.99 -9.78
N GLY A 13 3.63 -1.17 -8.61
CA GLY A 13 2.88 -1.14 -7.36
C GLY A 13 2.20 0.19 -7.12
N LYS A 14 2.85 1.29 -7.46
CA LYS A 14 2.26 2.63 -7.32
C LYS A 14 1.02 2.78 -8.22
N ILE A 15 1.06 2.21 -9.42
CA ILE A 15 -0.08 2.24 -10.31
C ILE A 15 -1.26 1.48 -9.70
N HIS A 16 -1.00 0.30 -9.15
CA HIS A 16 -2.02 -0.51 -8.48
C HIS A 16 -2.60 0.23 -7.27
N LEU A 17 -1.75 0.87 -6.48
CA LEU A 17 -2.21 1.63 -5.32
C LEU A 17 -3.16 2.76 -5.72
N ARG A 18 -2.85 3.47 -6.79
CA ARG A 18 -3.71 4.55 -7.27
C ARG A 18 -5.07 4.03 -7.72
N ILE A 19 -5.08 2.90 -8.43
CA ILE A 19 -6.33 2.30 -8.87
C ILE A 19 -7.19 1.91 -7.67
N LEU A 20 -6.58 1.29 -6.66
CA LEU A 20 -7.29 0.86 -5.48
C LEU A 20 -7.80 2.03 -4.64
N GLN A 21 -7.05 3.12 -4.58
CA GLN A 21 -7.49 4.31 -3.86
C GLN A 21 -8.77 4.91 -4.43
N SER A 22 -8.96 4.81 -5.74
CA SER A 22 -10.13 5.36 -6.38
C SER A 22 -11.28 4.37 -6.53
N ALA A 23 -11.11 3.12 -6.09
CA ALA A 23 -12.17 2.13 -6.17
C ALA A 23 -13.15 2.26 -5.00
N ASP A 24 -14.43 2.38 -5.29
CA ASP A 24 -15.46 2.64 -4.29
C ASP A 24 -15.80 1.44 -3.42
N PHE A 25 -15.51 0.24 -3.91
CA PHE A 25 -15.94 -1.00 -3.26
C PHE A 25 -14.83 -1.69 -2.47
N VAL A 26 -13.66 -1.07 -2.36
CA VAL A 26 -12.54 -1.63 -1.60
C VAL A 26 -12.00 -0.61 -0.62
N GLU A 27 -11.46 -1.11 0.49
CA GLU A 27 -10.74 -0.30 1.46
C GLU A 27 -9.26 -0.66 1.38
N LEU A 28 -8.43 0.27 0.94
CA LEU A 28 -6.99 0.07 0.89
C LEU A 28 -6.42 0.36 2.26
N ILE A 29 -6.00 -0.68 2.98
CA ILE A 29 -5.54 -0.53 4.35
C ILE A 29 -4.08 -0.11 4.46
N GLY A 30 -3.28 -0.35 3.41
CA GLY A 30 -1.87 0.03 3.42
C GLY A 30 -1.07 -0.81 2.46
N PHE A 31 0.25 -0.74 2.60
CA PHE A 31 1.15 -1.46 1.72
C PHE A 31 2.42 -1.85 2.44
N PHE A 32 3.18 -2.78 1.84
CA PHE A 32 4.51 -3.15 2.31
C PHE A 32 5.46 -3.21 1.12
N ASP A 33 6.69 -2.73 1.32
CA ASP A 33 7.79 -2.93 0.38
C ASP A 33 9.06 -3.17 1.19
N GLN A 34 9.96 -4.00 0.67
CA GLN A 34 11.22 -4.30 1.33
C GLN A 34 12.10 -3.06 1.49
N SER A 35 11.98 -2.13 0.56
CA SER A 35 12.80 -0.92 0.56
C SER A 35 12.20 0.15 1.45
N GLU A 36 12.95 0.55 2.46
CA GLU A 36 12.53 1.66 3.33
C GLU A 36 12.39 2.95 2.54
N GLU A 37 13.27 3.16 1.56
CA GLU A 37 13.20 4.34 0.70
C GLU A 37 11.89 4.39 -0.08
N ILE A 38 11.48 3.26 -0.66
CA ILE A 38 10.21 3.19 -1.38
C ILE A 38 9.02 3.40 -0.44
N ARG A 39 9.07 2.79 0.75
CA ARG A 39 7.99 2.99 1.74
C ARG A 39 7.82 4.47 2.09
N ASN A 40 8.92 5.17 2.32
CA ASN A 40 8.87 6.58 2.67
C ASN A 40 8.38 7.44 1.51
N ASN A 41 8.84 7.15 0.29
CA ASN A 41 8.43 7.89 -0.90
C ASN A 41 6.93 7.75 -1.17
N VAL A 42 6.41 6.54 -1.07
CA VAL A 42 4.99 6.30 -1.31
C VAL A 42 4.14 6.93 -0.22
N LYS A 43 4.60 6.87 1.03
CA LYS A 43 3.90 7.52 2.14
C LYS A 43 3.74 9.02 1.87
N GLU A 44 4.79 9.69 1.42
CA GLU A 44 4.75 11.12 1.15
C GLU A 44 3.91 11.46 -0.07
N GLN A 45 4.02 10.66 -1.14
CA GLN A 45 3.36 10.97 -2.39
C GLN A 45 1.88 10.61 -2.40
N MET A 46 1.50 9.57 -1.70
CA MET A 46 0.15 9.00 -1.78
C MET A 46 -0.62 9.04 -0.47
N ASP A 47 0.01 9.49 0.61
CA ASP A 47 -0.62 9.53 1.94
C ASP A 47 -1.18 8.17 2.37
N LEU A 48 -0.41 7.12 2.13
CA LEU A 48 -0.78 5.76 2.49
C LEU A 48 0.06 5.27 3.66
N ILE A 49 -0.46 4.27 4.38
CA ILE A 49 0.21 3.71 5.56
C ILE A 49 1.19 2.63 5.13
N PRO A 50 2.52 2.81 5.35
CA PRO A 50 3.48 1.75 5.11
C PRO A 50 3.52 0.81 6.32
N PHE A 51 3.51 -0.49 6.07
CA PHE A 51 3.65 -1.49 7.11
C PHE A 51 5.09 -1.99 7.14
N ASP A 52 5.57 -2.36 8.32
CA ASP A 52 6.96 -2.79 8.51
C ASP A 52 7.23 -4.21 8.02
N SER A 53 6.19 -5.01 7.88
CA SER A 53 6.32 -6.40 7.45
C SER A 53 5.04 -6.87 6.78
N ILE A 54 5.16 -7.96 6.03
CA ILE A 54 3.99 -8.59 5.41
C ILE A 54 3.04 -9.09 6.49
N GLU A 55 3.57 -9.62 7.58
CA GLU A 55 2.76 -10.15 8.68
C GLU A 55 1.89 -9.05 9.29
N SER A 56 2.46 -7.89 9.56
CA SER A 56 1.68 -6.79 10.14
C SER A 56 0.62 -6.28 9.19
N LEU A 57 0.88 -6.32 7.88
CA LEU A 57 -0.12 -5.95 6.88
C LEU A 57 -1.29 -6.93 6.87
N ILE A 58 -1.01 -8.21 6.96
CA ILE A 58 -2.04 -9.25 6.97
C ILE A 58 -2.91 -9.15 8.23
N GLU A 59 -2.32 -8.81 9.36
CA GLU A 59 -3.01 -8.71 10.63
C GLU A 59 -3.91 -7.46 10.74
N ALA A 60 -3.71 -6.51 9.89
CA ALA A 60 -4.45 -5.25 9.93
C ALA A 60 -5.93 -5.36 9.43
#